data_17df33605829fcc839707fd629c82b8a
#
_entry.id   17df33605829fcc839707fd629c82b8a
#
_cell.length_a   1.000
_cell.length_b   1.000
_cell.length_c   1.000
_cell.angle_alpha   90.00
_cell.angle_beta   90.00
_cell.angle_gamma   90.00
#
_symmetry.space_group_name_H-M   'P 1'
#
loop_
_entity.id
_entity.type
_entity.pdbx_description
1 polymer ?
#
loop_
_entity_poly.entity_id
_entity_poly.type
_entity_poly.pdbx_seq_one_letter_code
_entity_poly.pdbx_strand_id
1 'polypeptide(L)'
;MSNIRSGSLIALFFWSSLAVPAVYSTTAFANMGLEFLKEKGIRIGGWANGGATFNPGQTSGFNGTVTFADQANQPQLNQFNIFVQRPVVAEGSSWDFGARADFMFGSDAIFTQAYGVPSFDVNTGQPLQRSTWDLDICCASTKYYGIALPQVFAEAYVPVGNGLNVKAGHFYTPIGYESVPAPDNFFYTHAYTMQYGEPFTHTGFLGNYKVTQNWSVLGAAVTGSATGGWDGGFNKQLGNWGGIAGITWTSDDMGSSANLSGTYGATSTRSTEPWGMYSLVLKHKFTPKTHFVFQHDHGYAGGVLLNGVTQNAQWYGINMHLYYDLTPEVSIGVRTEWFRDRDGFRVFSPARVAAATNNQNFSYALGPNQVNNSTSAPADYYAITAGINWKAAKTLKIDWKPMQQFNVRPNVRYDNVDALHGAVYRPYNGHKDQVVLSLDFMLPF
;
A
#
# COMPACT_ATOMS: atom_id res chain seq x y z
N MET A 1 46.50 -28.36 2.64
CA MET A 1 45.61 -28.20 1.47
C MET A 1 44.21 -27.99 2.01
N SER A 2 43.81 -26.76 2.12
CA SER A 2 42.59 -26.31 2.76
C SER A 2 41.54 -25.96 1.68
N ASN A 3 40.45 -26.69 1.65
CA ASN A 3 39.30 -26.32 0.83
C ASN A 3 38.44 -25.32 1.61
N ILE A 4 38.50 -24.07 1.26
CA ILE A 4 37.55 -23.02 1.66
C ILE A 4 36.31 -23.19 0.77
N ARG A 5 35.23 -23.69 1.35
CA ARG A 5 33.92 -23.63 0.71
C ARG A 5 33.35 -22.21 0.90
N SER A 6 33.16 -21.53 -0.20
CA SER A 6 32.44 -20.28 -0.28
C SER A 6 30.98 -20.50 0.12
N GLY A 7 30.60 -20.04 1.29
CA GLY A 7 29.20 -20.00 1.72
C GLY A 7 28.46 -18.92 0.92
N SER A 8 27.46 -19.32 0.19
CA SER A 8 26.54 -18.40 -0.50
C SER A 8 25.72 -17.65 0.56
N LEU A 9 25.90 -16.34 0.65
CA LEU A 9 25.01 -15.46 1.41
C LEU A 9 23.60 -15.51 0.80
N ILE A 10 22.71 -16.26 1.41
CA ILE A 10 21.28 -16.20 1.12
C ILE A 10 20.68 -15.15 2.04
N ALA A 11 20.54 -13.92 1.53
CA ALA A 11 19.78 -12.89 2.19
C ALA A 11 18.30 -13.26 2.14
N LEU A 12 17.74 -13.63 3.28
CA LEU A 12 16.30 -13.90 3.44
C LEU A 12 15.55 -12.56 3.54
N PHE A 13 15.07 -12.08 2.42
CA PHE A 13 14.16 -10.95 2.38
C PHE A 13 12.71 -11.42 2.48
N PHE A 14 11.97 -10.81 3.41
CA PHE A 14 10.53 -10.94 3.48
C PHE A 14 9.90 -10.34 2.21
N TRP A 15 9.24 -11.17 1.44
CA TRP A 15 8.58 -10.79 0.20
C TRP A 15 7.16 -10.33 0.49
N SER A 16 6.96 -9.04 0.65
CA SER A 16 5.64 -8.43 0.53
C SER A 16 5.29 -8.00 -0.90
N SER A 17 6.16 -8.19 -1.87
CA SER A 17 5.91 -7.94 -3.30
C SER A 17 6.91 -8.71 -4.14
N LEU A 18 6.73 -8.81 -5.46
CA LEU A 18 7.77 -9.20 -6.41
C LEU A 18 8.88 -8.13 -6.49
N ALA A 19 9.19 -7.47 -5.39
CA ALA A 19 10.38 -6.68 -5.31
C ALA A 19 11.55 -7.66 -5.47
N VAL A 20 12.14 -7.71 -6.66
CA VAL A 20 13.57 -7.90 -6.77
C VAL A 20 14.11 -7.02 -5.65
N PRO A 21 14.91 -7.54 -4.69
CA PRO A 21 15.51 -6.66 -3.70
C PRO A 21 16.20 -5.58 -4.51
N ALA A 22 15.60 -4.40 -4.56
CA ALA A 22 16.26 -3.26 -5.12
C ALA A 22 17.44 -3.06 -4.17
N VAL A 23 18.60 -3.54 -4.56
CA VAL A 23 19.85 -3.14 -3.95
C VAL A 23 19.95 -1.67 -4.31
N TYR A 24 19.22 -0.85 -3.55
CA TYR A 24 19.26 0.60 -3.69
C TYR A 24 20.72 0.98 -3.54
N SER A 25 21.28 1.44 -4.64
CA SER A 25 22.67 1.82 -4.69
C SER A 25 22.85 3.02 -3.75
N THR A 26 23.40 2.76 -2.58
CA THR A 26 23.84 3.79 -1.63
C THR A 26 24.89 4.75 -2.20
N THR A 27 25.16 4.66 -3.50
CA THR A 27 26.27 5.35 -4.16
C THR A 27 25.98 6.83 -4.47
N ALA A 28 24.71 7.25 -4.54
CA ALA A 28 24.40 8.66 -4.79
C ALA A 28 24.78 9.55 -3.59
N PHE A 29 24.59 9.05 -2.37
CA PHE A 29 24.97 9.76 -1.13
C PHE A 29 26.39 9.46 -0.64
N ALA A 30 27.06 8.45 -1.22
CA ALA A 30 28.43 8.09 -0.85
C ALA A 30 29.44 9.22 -1.04
N ASN A 31 29.17 10.11 -1.98
CA ASN A 31 30.03 11.26 -2.27
C ASN A 31 29.78 12.48 -1.34
N MET A 32 28.84 12.37 -0.39
CA MET A 32 28.51 13.47 0.54
C MET A 32 29.26 13.40 1.88
N GLY A 33 30.35 12.61 1.98
CA GLY A 33 31.12 12.50 3.23
C GLY A 33 30.43 11.70 4.34
N LEU A 34 29.44 10.86 3.99
CA LEU A 34 28.67 10.05 4.95
C LEU A 34 29.24 8.63 5.15
N GLU A 35 30.54 8.44 4.93
CA GLU A 35 31.21 7.14 5.11
C GLU A 35 31.00 6.57 6.53
N PHE A 36 30.97 7.46 7.55
CA PHE A 36 30.74 7.04 8.93
C PHE A 36 29.38 6.36 9.16
N LEU A 37 28.34 6.71 8.35
CA LEU A 37 27.04 6.06 8.42
C LEU A 37 27.11 4.63 7.90
N LYS A 38 27.86 4.41 6.84
CA LYS A 38 28.09 3.07 6.26
C LYS A 38 28.81 2.14 7.26
N GLU A 39 29.82 2.68 7.95
CA GLU A 39 30.53 1.93 9.00
C GLU A 39 29.60 1.51 10.15
N LYS A 40 28.56 2.29 10.42
CA LYS A 40 27.50 1.95 11.40
C LYS A 40 26.36 1.11 10.81
N GLY A 41 26.46 0.69 9.53
CA GLY A 41 25.42 -0.07 8.85
C GLY A 41 24.18 0.75 8.50
N ILE A 42 24.26 2.08 8.57
CA ILE A 42 23.14 2.98 8.25
C ILE A 42 23.11 3.24 6.75
N ARG A 43 21.91 3.09 6.17
CA ARG A 43 21.63 3.34 4.76
C ARG A 43 20.68 4.52 4.64
N ILE A 44 20.95 5.38 3.67
CA ILE A 44 20.04 6.44 3.23
C ILE A 44 19.71 6.11 1.79
N GLY A 45 18.44 6.16 1.45
CA GLY A 45 17.96 5.90 0.10
C GLY A 45 16.59 6.52 -0.10
N GLY A 46 16.04 6.32 -1.29
CA GLY A 46 14.73 6.86 -1.60
C GLY A 46 14.32 6.58 -3.02
N TRP A 47 13.26 7.24 -3.44
CA TRP A 47 12.81 7.24 -4.81
C TRP A 47 12.07 8.53 -5.15
N ALA A 48 12.06 8.87 -6.42
CA ALA A 48 11.18 9.85 -7.00
C ALA A 48 10.25 9.15 -8.01
N ASN A 49 8.96 9.35 -7.88
CA ASN A 49 7.94 8.87 -8.78
C ASN A 49 7.02 10.01 -9.18
N GLY A 50 6.80 10.16 -10.46
CA GLY A 50 5.85 11.13 -11.00
C GLY A 50 5.38 10.69 -12.38
N GLY A 51 4.19 11.13 -12.75
CA GLY A 51 3.59 10.72 -14.00
C GLY A 51 2.44 11.61 -14.42
N ALA A 52 1.76 11.18 -15.45
CA ALA A 52 0.55 11.82 -15.94
C ALA A 52 -0.44 10.75 -16.40
N THR A 53 -1.72 11.07 -16.28
CA THR A 53 -2.78 10.30 -16.89
C THR A 53 -3.42 11.12 -18.01
N PHE A 54 -3.95 10.42 -19.00
CA PHE A 54 -4.81 10.98 -20.02
C PHE A 54 -6.13 10.21 -20.01
N ASN A 55 -7.21 10.91 -19.69
CA ASN A 55 -8.56 10.38 -19.63
C ASN A 55 -9.45 11.13 -20.60
N PRO A 56 -9.79 10.55 -21.77
CA PRO A 56 -10.61 11.23 -22.77
C PRO A 56 -12.03 11.58 -22.29
N GLY A 57 -12.55 10.83 -21.33
CA GLY A 57 -13.86 11.06 -20.73
C GLY A 57 -13.89 12.18 -19.70
N GLN A 58 -12.72 12.70 -19.29
CA GLN A 58 -12.59 13.78 -18.31
C GLN A 58 -11.99 15.01 -18.97
N THR A 59 -12.66 16.13 -18.90
CA THR A 59 -12.13 17.41 -19.42
C THR A 59 -11.21 18.08 -18.39
N SER A 60 -11.46 17.87 -17.12
CA SER A 60 -10.65 18.37 -15.98
C SER A 60 -11.04 17.60 -14.71
N GLY A 61 -10.16 17.61 -13.71
CA GLY A 61 -10.44 17.03 -12.40
C GLY A 61 -9.82 15.66 -12.22
N PHE A 62 -10.59 14.68 -11.74
CA PHE A 62 -10.08 13.42 -11.21
C PHE A 62 -10.52 12.21 -12.02
N ASN A 63 -9.75 11.14 -11.97
CA ASN A 63 -10.03 9.86 -12.62
C ASN A 63 -11.05 9.01 -11.82
N GLY A 64 -12.17 9.60 -11.45
CA GLY A 64 -13.26 8.93 -10.76
C GLY A 64 -12.81 8.25 -9.46
N THR A 65 -12.87 6.93 -9.44
CA THR A 65 -12.54 6.11 -8.27
C THR A 65 -11.06 5.78 -8.14
N VAL A 66 -10.20 6.19 -9.06
CA VAL A 66 -8.77 5.91 -9.00
C VAL A 66 -8.11 6.79 -7.93
N THR A 67 -7.32 6.17 -7.05
CA THR A 67 -6.45 6.84 -6.07
C THR A 67 -5.01 6.92 -6.60
N PHE A 68 -4.14 7.69 -5.95
CA PHE A 68 -2.73 7.89 -6.30
C PHE A 68 -2.55 8.54 -7.68
N ALA A 69 -2.72 7.84 -8.78
CA ALA A 69 -2.75 8.38 -10.14
C ALA A 69 -4.10 9.05 -10.47
N ASP A 70 -4.62 9.82 -9.56
CA ASP A 70 -6.01 10.27 -9.52
C ASP A 70 -6.30 11.54 -10.33
N GLN A 71 -5.30 12.36 -10.63
CA GLN A 71 -5.44 13.58 -11.39
C GLN A 71 -5.58 13.29 -12.89
N ALA A 72 -6.67 13.73 -13.50
CA ALA A 72 -6.91 13.55 -14.92
C ALA A 72 -6.22 14.63 -15.76
N ASN A 73 -5.58 14.22 -16.85
CA ASN A 73 -5.02 15.11 -17.88
C ASN A 73 -3.96 16.11 -17.38
N GLN A 74 -3.29 15.78 -16.29
CA GLN A 74 -2.25 16.64 -15.71
C GLN A 74 -1.08 15.80 -15.19
N PRO A 75 0.16 16.35 -15.24
CA PRO A 75 1.29 15.74 -14.57
C PRO A 75 1.21 15.94 -13.05
N GLN A 76 1.72 14.96 -12.31
CA GLN A 76 1.83 15.04 -10.86
C GLN A 76 3.13 14.41 -10.37
N LEU A 77 3.70 14.97 -9.29
CA LEU A 77 4.74 14.33 -8.51
C LEU A 77 4.06 13.46 -7.45
N ASN A 78 4.07 12.15 -7.67
CA ASN A 78 3.39 11.22 -6.78
C ASN A 78 4.11 11.05 -5.46
N GLN A 79 5.37 10.64 -5.53
CA GLN A 79 6.17 10.32 -4.36
C GLN A 79 7.60 10.83 -4.54
N PHE A 80 8.05 11.67 -3.64
CA PHE A 80 9.45 11.89 -3.35
C PHE A 80 9.69 11.36 -1.95
N ASN A 81 10.25 10.14 -1.86
CA ASN A 81 10.46 9.45 -0.60
C ASN A 81 11.94 9.38 -0.27
N ILE A 82 12.27 9.69 0.97
CA ILE A 82 13.61 9.50 1.54
C ILE A 82 13.47 8.63 2.77
N PHE A 83 14.34 7.66 2.93
CA PHE A 83 14.41 6.87 4.16
C PHE A 83 15.82 6.81 4.72
N VAL A 84 15.89 6.67 6.03
CA VAL A 84 17.08 6.33 6.78
C VAL A 84 16.83 5.01 7.48
N GLN A 85 17.71 4.03 7.31
CA GLN A 85 17.54 2.69 7.87
C GLN A 85 18.86 2.11 8.36
N ARG A 86 18.86 1.55 9.55
CA ARG A 86 19.77 0.50 9.96
C ARG A 86 18.99 -0.82 9.96
N PRO A 87 19.15 -1.69 8.96
CA PRO A 87 18.47 -2.98 8.94
C PRO A 87 19.04 -3.89 10.01
N VAL A 88 18.21 -4.77 10.57
CA VAL A 88 18.69 -5.86 11.42
C VAL A 88 19.31 -6.98 10.59
N VAL A 89 20.31 -7.64 11.13
CA VAL A 89 20.81 -8.92 10.61
C VAL A 89 19.97 -10.01 11.26
N ALA A 90 19.00 -10.53 10.53
CA ALA A 90 18.03 -11.51 11.03
C ALA A 90 18.57 -12.94 10.93
N GLU A 91 19.81 -13.15 11.37
CA GLU A 91 20.51 -14.44 11.34
C GLU A 91 21.48 -14.57 12.51
N GLY A 92 21.76 -15.82 12.89
CA GLY A 92 22.74 -16.13 13.91
C GLY A 92 22.19 -16.22 15.33
N SER A 93 23.09 -16.23 16.30
CA SER A 93 22.79 -16.47 17.72
C SER A 93 22.85 -15.21 18.59
N SER A 94 23.02 -14.04 17.98
CA SER A 94 23.16 -12.77 18.69
C SER A 94 21.98 -11.85 18.40
N TRP A 95 21.59 -11.07 19.40
CA TRP A 95 20.65 -9.97 19.22
C TRP A 95 21.21 -8.95 18.23
N ASP A 96 20.36 -8.42 17.37
CA ASP A 96 20.67 -7.23 16.59
C ASP A 96 19.50 -6.25 16.63
N PHE A 97 19.81 -4.96 16.49
CA PHE A 97 18.83 -3.87 16.58
C PHE A 97 18.90 -3.01 15.33
N GLY A 98 17.77 -2.55 14.89
CA GLY A 98 17.62 -1.68 13.73
C GLY A 98 16.57 -0.62 13.95
N ALA A 99 16.48 0.27 12.98
CA ALA A 99 15.44 1.28 12.93
C ALA A 99 15.25 1.75 11.49
N ARG A 100 14.07 2.26 11.18
CA ARG A 100 13.77 2.92 9.90
C ARG A 100 12.87 4.11 10.13
N ALA A 101 13.13 5.18 9.35
CA ALA A 101 12.25 6.32 9.23
C ALA A 101 12.12 6.69 7.75
N ASP A 102 10.89 6.84 7.27
CA ASP A 102 10.55 7.26 5.92
C ASP A 102 9.85 8.62 5.97
N PHE A 103 10.22 9.48 5.04
CA PHE A 103 9.58 10.75 4.77
C PHE A 103 9.12 10.75 3.32
N MET A 104 7.85 11.01 3.08
CA MET A 104 7.27 11.08 1.74
C MET A 104 6.64 12.47 1.52
N PHE A 105 7.03 13.10 0.42
CA PHE A 105 6.34 14.29 -0.11
C PHE A 105 5.74 13.96 -1.47
N GLY A 106 4.51 14.40 -1.73
CA GLY A 106 3.90 14.21 -3.04
C GLY A 106 2.37 14.25 -3.02
N SER A 107 1.79 14.01 -4.19
CA SER A 107 0.34 13.92 -4.35
C SER A 107 -0.26 12.67 -3.68
N ASP A 108 0.56 11.65 -3.46
CA ASP A 108 0.15 10.40 -2.84
C ASP A 108 0.12 10.47 -1.30
N ALA A 109 0.70 11.53 -0.72
CA ALA A 109 0.74 11.70 0.73
C ALA A 109 -0.66 11.68 1.36
N ILE A 110 -1.65 12.28 0.72
CA ILE A 110 -3.03 12.31 1.22
C ILE A 110 -3.64 10.91 1.36
N PHE A 111 -3.24 9.96 0.50
CA PHE A 111 -3.70 8.58 0.59
C PHE A 111 -2.85 7.74 1.54
N THR A 112 -1.62 8.18 1.81
CA THR A 112 -0.66 7.44 2.66
C THR A 112 -0.76 7.82 4.12
N GLN A 113 -1.21 9.06 4.42
CA GLN A 113 -1.39 9.54 5.78
C GLN A 113 -2.32 8.64 6.59
N ALA A 114 -1.99 8.46 7.87
CA ALA A 114 -2.75 7.62 8.79
C ALA A 114 -3.93 8.39 9.41
N TYR A 115 -5.10 8.28 8.82
CA TYR A 115 -6.30 9.01 9.25
C TYR A 115 -6.93 8.44 10.51
N GLY A 116 -6.85 7.16 10.75
CA GLY A 116 -7.57 6.46 11.79
C GLY A 116 -9.10 6.45 11.58
N VAL A 117 -9.78 5.57 12.26
CA VAL A 117 -11.25 5.57 12.27
C VAL A 117 -11.73 6.74 13.13
N PRO A 118 -12.54 7.64 12.60
CA PRO A 118 -13.12 8.69 13.40
C PRO A 118 -14.12 8.08 14.38
N SER A 119 -13.98 8.44 15.64
CA SER A 119 -15.03 8.21 16.61
C SER A 119 -16.05 9.34 16.54
N PHE A 120 -17.32 9.00 16.61
CA PHE A 120 -18.42 9.94 16.65
C PHE A 120 -19.06 9.98 18.02
N ASP A 121 -19.51 11.15 18.40
CA ASP A 121 -20.44 11.26 19.53
C ASP A 121 -21.77 10.63 19.11
N VAL A 122 -22.16 9.59 19.81
CA VAL A 122 -23.37 8.81 19.48
C VAL A 122 -24.68 9.62 19.61
N ASN A 123 -24.65 10.72 20.36
CA ASN A 123 -25.83 11.53 20.59
C ASN A 123 -25.98 12.66 19.59
N THR A 124 -24.84 13.22 19.15
CA THR A 124 -24.83 14.40 18.27
C THR A 124 -24.46 14.08 16.82
N GLY A 125 -23.94 12.87 16.56
CA GLY A 125 -23.38 12.47 15.27
C GLY A 125 -22.15 13.27 14.85
N GLN A 126 -21.61 14.10 15.76
CA GLN A 126 -20.45 14.92 15.45
C GLN A 126 -19.17 14.11 15.62
N PRO A 127 -18.18 14.33 14.71
CA PRO A 127 -16.91 13.65 14.82
C PRO A 127 -16.19 14.06 16.11
N LEU A 128 -15.78 13.07 16.86
CA LEU A 128 -14.84 13.25 17.97
C LEU A 128 -13.43 13.41 17.42
N GLN A 129 -12.52 13.84 18.28
CA GLN A 129 -11.13 14.05 17.86
C GLN A 129 -10.54 12.79 17.23
N ARG A 130 -10.03 12.92 16.03
CA ARG A 130 -9.28 11.86 15.35
C ARG A 130 -7.91 11.68 15.99
N SER A 131 -7.45 10.45 16.04
CA SER A 131 -6.04 10.24 16.27
C SER A 131 -5.30 10.44 14.96
N THR A 132 -4.25 11.24 15.00
CA THR A 132 -3.45 11.57 13.83
C THR A 132 -2.01 11.21 14.08
N TRP A 133 -1.38 10.61 13.09
CA TRP A 133 0.04 10.37 13.08
C TRP A 133 0.78 11.51 12.39
N ASP A 134 0.36 11.86 11.19
CA ASP A 134 1.05 12.78 10.29
C ASP A 134 0.12 13.74 9.50
N LEU A 135 -1.17 13.78 9.82
CA LEU A 135 -2.17 14.56 9.07
C LEU A 135 -1.90 16.07 9.06
N ASP A 136 -1.31 16.60 10.10
CA ASP A 136 -1.19 18.05 10.31
C ASP A 136 0.24 18.56 10.11
N ILE A 137 1.15 17.74 9.55
CA ILE A 137 2.54 18.14 9.40
C ILE A 137 2.69 19.27 8.37
N CYS A 138 2.02 19.17 7.22
CA CYS A 138 2.14 20.15 6.14
C CYS A 138 0.92 20.17 5.23
N CYS A 139 0.71 21.33 4.64
CA CYS A 139 -0.08 21.52 3.43
C CYS A 139 -1.56 21.15 3.58
N ALA A 140 -2.09 21.21 4.80
CA ALA A 140 -3.46 20.82 5.11
C ALA A 140 -4.52 21.57 4.28
N SER A 141 -4.25 22.81 3.87
CA SER A 141 -5.19 23.65 3.14
C SER A 141 -5.35 23.26 1.66
N THR A 142 -4.32 22.68 1.05
CA THR A 142 -4.34 22.35 -0.39
C THR A 142 -4.71 20.90 -0.66
N LYS A 143 -4.30 20.00 0.21
CA LYS A 143 -4.50 18.54 0.12
C LYS A 143 -4.12 17.90 -1.22
N TYR A 144 -3.45 18.63 -2.10
CA TYR A 144 -2.96 18.09 -3.36
C TYR A 144 -1.55 17.53 -3.22
N TYR A 145 -0.63 18.33 -2.68
CA TYR A 145 0.68 17.89 -2.23
C TYR A 145 0.73 17.93 -0.72
N GLY A 146 1.31 16.93 -0.13
CA GLY A 146 1.40 16.80 1.31
C GLY A 146 2.64 16.04 1.75
N ILE A 147 2.76 15.86 3.06
CA ILE A 147 3.80 15.07 3.70
C ILE A 147 3.15 13.90 4.42
N ALA A 148 3.71 12.71 4.27
CA ALA A 148 3.41 11.54 5.07
C ALA A 148 4.69 10.99 5.72
N LEU A 149 4.53 10.37 6.88
CA LEU A 149 5.55 9.59 7.58
C LEU A 149 5.14 8.11 7.58
N PRO A 150 5.24 7.41 6.44
CA PRO A 150 4.65 6.08 6.31
C PRO A 150 5.33 5.02 7.15
N GLN A 151 6.56 5.25 7.58
CA GLN A 151 7.26 4.34 8.49
C GLN A 151 8.15 5.11 9.47
N VAL A 152 8.02 4.82 10.76
CA VAL A 152 8.96 5.18 11.81
C VAL A 152 8.92 4.08 12.86
N PHE A 153 9.91 3.18 12.86
CA PHE A 153 9.94 2.05 13.79
C PHE A 153 11.35 1.69 14.23
N ALA A 154 11.44 1.12 15.41
CA ALA A 154 12.59 0.35 15.87
C ALA A 154 12.37 -1.13 15.55
N GLU A 155 13.44 -1.87 15.35
CA GLU A 155 13.42 -3.28 15.00
C GLU A 155 14.46 -4.05 15.83
N ALA A 156 14.11 -5.25 16.26
CA ALA A 156 15.02 -6.13 16.98
C ALA A 156 14.94 -7.56 16.42
N TYR A 157 16.08 -8.14 16.15
CA TYR A 157 16.22 -9.57 15.95
C TYR A 157 16.50 -10.25 17.28
N VAL A 158 15.69 -11.24 17.63
CA VAL A 158 15.80 -12.04 18.84
C VAL A 158 16.16 -13.47 18.44
N PRO A 159 17.33 -14.00 18.83
CA PRO A 159 17.79 -15.33 18.41
C PRO A 159 17.10 -16.45 19.21
N VAL A 160 15.78 -16.50 19.17
CA VAL A 160 14.98 -17.55 19.81
C VAL A 160 14.46 -18.52 18.76
N GLY A 161 14.70 -19.81 18.93
CA GLY A 161 14.33 -20.82 17.95
C GLY A 161 14.98 -20.56 16.59
N ASN A 162 14.16 -20.39 15.55
CA ASN A 162 14.64 -20.08 14.20
C ASN A 162 14.76 -18.56 13.91
N GLY A 163 14.66 -17.74 14.95
CA GLY A 163 14.77 -16.29 14.86
C GLY A 163 13.41 -15.58 14.87
N LEU A 164 13.25 -14.64 15.79
CA LEU A 164 12.10 -13.76 15.89
C LEU A 164 12.52 -12.33 15.55
N ASN A 165 11.88 -11.72 14.58
CA ASN A 165 12.02 -10.31 14.26
C ASN A 165 10.85 -9.52 14.85
N VAL A 166 11.12 -8.45 15.60
CA VAL A 166 10.09 -7.62 16.25
C VAL A 166 10.28 -6.18 15.81
N LYS A 167 9.20 -5.57 15.31
CA LYS A 167 9.11 -4.14 15.03
C LYS A 167 8.23 -3.46 16.08
N ALA A 168 8.58 -2.23 16.44
CA ALA A 168 7.80 -1.38 17.32
C ALA A 168 7.75 0.04 16.75
N GLY A 169 6.57 0.56 16.47
CA GLY A 169 6.35 1.88 15.88
C GLY A 169 5.31 1.88 14.78
N HIS A 170 5.48 2.75 13.81
CA HIS A 170 4.61 2.88 12.64
C HIS A 170 5.26 2.21 11.43
N PHE A 171 4.53 1.35 10.73
CA PHE A 171 5.05 0.52 9.64
C PHE A 171 3.98 0.22 8.59
N TYR A 172 4.41 -0.08 7.35
CA TYR A 172 3.51 -0.55 6.30
C TYR A 172 2.85 -1.88 6.67
N THR A 173 1.63 -2.05 6.20
CA THR A 173 0.86 -3.28 6.38
C THR A 173 1.59 -4.49 5.81
N PRO A 174 1.51 -5.66 6.46
CA PRO A 174 1.92 -6.93 5.89
C PRO A 174 0.79 -7.62 5.07
N ILE A 175 -0.33 -6.95 4.85
CA ILE A 175 -1.54 -7.49 4.22
C ILE A 175 -1.58 -7.02 2.77
N GLY A 176 -1.97 -7.92 1.83
CA GLY A 176 -2.12 -7.61 0.43
C GLY A 176 -0.89 -7.88 -0.43
N TYR A 177 -1.02 -7.56 -1.72
CA TYR A 177 0.03 -7.76 -2.72
C TYR A 177 0.66 -6.47 -3.19
N GLU A 178 -0.13 -5.50 -3.63
CA GLU A 178 0.35 -4.16 -3.98
C GLU A 178 0.62 -3.34 -2.72
N SER A 179 1.46 -2.35 -2.82
CA SER A 179 1.89 -1.54 -1.67
C SER A 179 1.97 -0.06 -2.01
N VAL A 180 2.04 0.80 -0.99
CA VAL A 180 2.15 2.26 -1.17
C VAL A 180 3.45 2.67 -1.90
N PRO A 181 4.64 2.13 -1.59
CA PRO A 181 5.86 2.48 -2.31
C PRO A 181 5.77 2.20 -3.80
N ALA A 182 5.88 3.23 -4.63
CA ALA A 182 5.80 3.12 -6.08
C ALA A 182 6.80 2.15 -6.73
N PRO A 183 8.04 1.97 -6.20
CA PRO A 183 8.99 0.99 -6.73
C PRO A 183 8.54 -0.47 -6.63
N ASP A 184 7.66 -0.77 -5.68
CA ASP A 184 7.25 -2.14 -5.38
C ASP A 184 6.07 -2.61 -6.24
N ASN A 185 5.53 -1.72 -7.09
CA ASN A 185 4.38 -2.01 -7.94
C ASN A 185 4.75 -2.05 -9.42
N PHE A 186 4.12 -2.93 -10.17
CA PHE A 186 4.36 -3.05 -11.61
C PHE A 186 3.69 -1.93 -12.40
N PHE A 187 2.45 -1.58 -12.03
CA PHE A 187 1.64 -0.55 -12.69
C PHE A 187 1.68 0.77 -11.94
N TYR A 188 1.36 1.84 -12.63
CA TYR A 188 1.20 3.17 -12.03
C TYR A 188 -0.08 3.28 -11.20
N THR A 189 -1.18 2.66 -11.66
CA THR A 189 -2.44 2.60 -10.93
C THR A 189 -2.51 1.35 -10.08
N HIS A 190 -3.23 1.42 -8.96
CA HIS A 190 -3.39 0.31 -8.03
C HIS A 190 -4.69 -0.47 -8.23
N ALA A 191 -4.71 -1.71 -7.74
CA ALA A 191 -5.91 -2.54 -7.69
C ALA A 191 -6.94 -1.98 -6.71
N TYR A 192 -8.24 -2.22 -6.95
CA TYR A 192 -9.31 -1.83 -6.02
C TYR A 192 -9.14 -2.46 -4.64
N THR A 193 -8.63 -3.69 -4.53
CA THR A 193 -8.31 -4.34 -3.25
C THR A 193 -7.31 -3.51 -2.47
N MET A 194 -6.20 -3.10 -3.08
CA MET A 194 -5.22 -2.23 -2.45
C MET A 194 -5.81 -0.86 -2.11
N GLN A 195 -6.49 -0.21 -3.06
CA GLN A 195 -6.98 1.15 -2.89
C GLN A 195 -8.02 1.29 -1.77
N TYR A 196 -8.89 0.29 -1.61
CA TYR A 196 -10.08 0.39 -0.78
C TYR A 196 -10.32 -0.79 0.15
N GLY A 197 -9.71 -1.93 -0.11
CA GLY A 197 -9.94 -3.17 0.64
C GLY A 197 -9.02 -3.34 1.84
N GLU A 198 -7.80 -2.83 1.77
CA GLU A 198 -6.70 -3.11 2.68
C GLU A 198 -6.29 -1.88 3.51
N PRO A 199 -5.70 -2.08 4.70
CA PRO A 199 -4.98 -1.02 5.40
C PRO A 199 -3.64 -0.73 4.73
N PHE A 200 -3.12 0.51 4.86
CA PHE A 200 -1.81 0.87 4.32
C PHE A 200 -0.71 0.86 5.38
N THR A 201 -1.01 1.31 6.58
CA THR A 201 -0.06 1.43 7.67
C THR A 201 -0.67 1.03 9.00
N HIS A 202 0.17 0.68 9.96
CA HIS A 202 -0.23 0.36 11.32
C HIS A 202 0.76 0.94 12.32
N THR A 203 0.28 1.20 13.55
CA THR A 203 1.13 1.58 14.68
C THR A 203 1.00 0.55 15.78
N GLY A 204 2.12 0.02 16.26
CA GLY A 204 2.09 -0.99 17.32
C GLY A 204 3.35 -1.86 17.33
N PHE A 205 3.14 -3.12 17.64
CA PHE A 205 4.18 -4.15 17.71
C PHE A 205 3.87 -5.25 16.70
N LEU A 206 4.84 -5.62 15.89
CA LEU A 206 4.74 -6.69 14.90
C LEU A 206 5.87 -7.69 15.13
N GLY A 207 5.52 -8.92 15.41
CA GLY A 207 6.45 -10.05 15.48
C GLY A 207 6.36 -10.91 14.23
N ASN A 208 7.50 -11.34 13.73
CA ASN A 208 7.60 -12.29 12.63
C ASN A 208 8.56 -13.41 13.00
N TYR A 209 8.08 -14.66 12.90
CA TYR A 209 8.82 -15.84 13.33
C TYR A 209 8.91 -16.87 12.21
N LYS A 210 10.12 -17.32 11.94
CA LYS A 210 10.41 -18.40 10.99
C LYS A 210 10.16 -19.76 11.66
N VAL A 211 9.04 -20.41 11.31
CA VAL A 211 8.68 -21.71 11.90
C VAL A 211 9.54 -22.84 11.32
N THR A 212 9.68 -22.86 9.99
CA THR A 212 10.55 -23.77 9.24
C THR A 212 11.24 -23.01 8.11
N GLN A 213 11.98 -23.71 7.26
CA GLN A 213 12.57 -23.10 6.07
C GLN A 213 11.51 -22.53 5.12
N ASN A 214 10.33 -23.17 5.05
CA ASN A 214 9.26 -22.83 4.11
C ASN A 214 8.11 -22.04 4.76
N TRP A 215 7.95 -22.10 6.07
CA TRP A 215 6.84 -21.50 6.79
C TRP A 215 7.27 -20.41 7.75
N SER A 216 6.59 -19.29 7.68
CA SER A 216 6.68 -18.20 8.65
C SER A 216 5.30 -17.78 9.13
N VAL A 217 5.24 -17.25 10.35
CA VAL A 217 4.04 -16.66 10.94
C VAL A 217 4.33 -15.25 11.40
N LEU A 218 3.32 -14.41 11.33
CA LEU A 218 3.37 -13.08 11.90
C LEU A 218 2.21 -12.86 12.87
N GLY A 219 2.44 -12.01 13.85
CA GLY A 219 1.42 -11.55 14.77
C GLY A 219 1.71 -10.11 15.18
N ALA A 220 0.67 -9.29 15.29
CA ALA A 220 0.82 -7.91 15.71
C ALA A 220 -0.29 -7.50 16.68
N ALA A 221 0.06 -6.59 17.59
CA ALA A 221 -0.89 -5.79 18.35
C ALA A 221 -0.75 -4.34 17.86
N VAL A 222 -1.82 -3.77 17.32
CA VAL A 222 -1.84 -2.45 16.72
C VAL A 222 -2.88 -1.57 17.38
N THR A 223 -2.58 -0.30 17.53
CA THR A 223 -3.48 0.68 18.13
C THR A 223 -4.16 1.53 17.07
N GLY A 224 -5.37 1.96 17.32
CA GLY A 224 -6.20 2.67 16.37
C GLY A 224 -6.96 1.71 15.46
N SER A 225 -7.38 2.19 14.32
CA SER A 225 -8.04 1.34 13.34
C SER A 225 -7.04 0.49 12.58
N ALA A 226 -7.39 -0.75 12.38
CA ALA A 226 -6.61 -1.70 11.61
C ALA A 226 -7.31 -2.11 10.31
N THR A 227 -8.19 -1.29 9.75
CA THR A 227 -9.31 -1.81 8.99
C THR A 227 -9.34 -1.61 7.51
N GLY A 228 -8.49 -0.83 6.93
CA GLY A 228 -8.45 -0.78 5.48
C GLY A 228 -8.30 0.60 4.88
N GLY A 229 -7.78 0.64 3.67
CA GLY A 229 -7.40 1.84 2.98
C GLY A 229 -6.40 2.65 3.79
N TRP A 230 -6.52 3.93 3.77
CA TRP A 230 -5.69 4.86 4.55
C TRP A 230 -6.09 5.00 6.04
N ASP A 231 -6.74 3.99 6.59
CA ASP A 231 -7.25 4.03 7.96
C ASP A 231 -6.24 3.66 9.04
N GLY A 232 -5.04 3.28 8.69
CA GLY A 232 -4.00 2.86 9.61
C GLY A 232 -3.66 3.93 10.64
N GLY A 233 -4.51 4.09 11.65
CA GLY A 233 -4.44 5.18 12.60
C GLY A 233 -3.50 4.92 13.77
N PHE A 234 -3.13 5.99 14.43
CA PHE A 234 -2.52 5.99 15.74
C PHE A 234 -3.49 6.58 16.75
N ASN A 235 -3.84 5.83 17.78
CA ASN A 235 -4.64 6.36 18.88
C ASN A 235 -3.72 6.97 19.94
N LYS A 236 -3.72 8.28 20.06
CA LYS A 236 -2.90 9.03 21.03
C LYS A 236 -3.10 8.60 22.49
N GLN A 237 -4.27 8.05 22.81
CA GLN A 237 -4.59 7.54 24.15
C GLN A 237 -4.18 6.07 24.31
N LEU A 238 -3.57 5.48 23.30
CA LEU A 238 -3.23 4.05 23.25
C LEU A 238 -4.42 3.15 23.57
N GLY A 239 -5.61 3.62 23.24
CA GLY A 239 -6.85 2.83 23.31
C GLY A 239 -7.12 2.12 21.99
N ASN A 240 -8.17 1.32 21.95
CA ASN A 240 -8.65 0.66 20.76
C ASN A 240 -7.57 -0.20 20.07
N TRP A 241 -7.15 -1.25 20.75
CA TRP A 241 -6.17 -2.20 20.21
C TRP A 241 -6.86 -3.24 19.34
N GLY A 242 -6.25 -3.52 18.19
CA GLY A 242 -6.59 -4.62 17.29
C GLY A 242 -5.40 -5.55 17.10
N GLY A 243 -5.63 -6.62 16.36
CA GLY A 243 -4.61 -7.61 16.05
C GLY A 243 -4.43 -7.81 14.56
N ILE A 244 -3.22 -8.19 14.17
CA ILE A 244 -2.91 -8.72 12.85
C ILE A 244 -2.35 -10.12 13.03
N ALA A 245 -2.73 -11.04 12.16
CA ALA A 245 -2.14 -12.37 12.10
C ALA A 245 -1.90 -12.77 10.65
N GLY A 246 -0.89 -13.59 10.42
CA GLY A 246 -0.63 -14.11 9.08
C GLY A 246 0.27 -15.33 9.11
N ILE A 247 0.14 -16.10 8.03
CA ILE A 247 0.96 -17.26 7.75
C ILE A 247 1.44 -17.20 6.30
N THR A 248 2.70 -17.48 6.08
CA THR A 248 3.30 -17.51 4.75
C THR A 248 3.99 -18.84 4.53
N TRP A 249 3.71 -19.42 3.38
CA TRP A 249 4.43 -20.57 2.83
C TRP A 249 5.21 -20.15 1.59
N THR A 250 6.41 -20.71 1.42
CA THR A 250 7.24 -20.52 0.23
C THR A 250 7.84 -21.86 -0.16
N SER A 251 7.80 -22.21 -1.45
CA SER A 251 8.41 -23.44 -1.97
C SER A 251 9.94 -23.40 -1.88
N ASP A 252 10.60 -24.56 -1.88
CA ASP A 252 12.06 -24.68 -1.77
C ASP A 252 12.81 -23.96 -2.90
N ASP A 253 12.23 -23.94 -4.11
CA ASP A 253 12.77 -23.26 -5.28
C ASP A 253 12.41 -21.77 -5.33
N MET A 254 11.66 -21.28 -4.34
CA MET A 254 11.09 -19.92 -4.30
C MET A 254 10.25 -19.54 -5.54
N GLY A 255 9.77 -20.55 -6.26
CA GLY A 255 8.91 -20.36 -7.44
C GLY A 255 7.45 -20.15 -7.07
N SER A 256 7.03 -20.58 -5.89
CA SER A 256 5.65 -20.44 -5.39
C SER A 256 5.61 -19.91 -3.98
N SER A 257 4.59 -19.11 -3.67
CA SER A 257 4.29 -18.72 -2.29
C SER A 257 2.80 -18.51 -2.10
N ALA A 258 2.36 -18.71 -0.85
CA ALA A 258 1.01 -18.42 -0.39
C ALA A 258 1.11 -17.61 0.91
N ASN A 259 0.41 -16.50 0.98
CA ASN A 259 0.27 -15.71 2.19
C ASN A 259 -1.22 -15.56 2.51
N LEU A 260 -1.59 -15.88 3.72
CA LEU A 260 -2.90 -15.54 4.29
C LEU A 260 -2.64 -14.64 5.48
N SER A 261 -3.12 -13.42 5.42
CA SER A 261 -2.97 -12.45 6.50
C SER A 261 -4.26 -11.67 6.68
N GLY A 262 -4.48 -11.15 7.88
CA GLY A 262 -5.67 -10.38 8.16
C GLY A 262 -5.54 -9.58 9.45
N THR A 263 -6.50 -8.69 9.65
CA THR A 263 -6.59 -7.81 10.80
C THR A 263 -7.99 -7.86 11.40
N TYR A 264 -8.05 -7.65 12.70
CA TYR A 264 -9.30 -7.60 13.46
C TYR A 264 -9.20 -6.60 14.61
N GLY A 265 -10.25 -5.81 14.80
CA GLY A 265 -10.33 -4.83 15.87
C GLY A 265 -11.71 -4.19 15.95
N ALA A 266 -11.87 -3.19 16.81
CA ALA A 266 -13.10 -2.43 16.91
C ALA A 266 -13.08 -1.21 15.98
N THR A 267 -14.25 -0.75 15.55
CA THR A 267 -14.40 0.40 14.65
C THR A 267 -13.96 1.72 15.28
N SER A 268 -14.11 1.85 16.59
CA SER A 268 -13.73 3.08 17.29
C SER A 268 -13.45 2.81 18.77
N THR A 269 -12.88 3.79 19.45
CA THR A 269 -12.63 3.73 20.91
C THR A 269 -13.89 3.54 21.75
N ARG A 270 -15.06 3.79 21.20
CA ARG A 270 -16.37 3.64 21.87
C ARG A 270 -17.23 2.54 21.27
N SER A 271 -16.86 2.02 20.11
CA SER A 271 -17.62 0.95 19.47
C SER A 271 -17.07 -0.41 19.91
N THR A 272 -17.98 -1.31 20.24
CA THR A 272 -17.68 -2.72 20.42
C THR A 272 -17.89 -3.51 19.14
N GLU A 273 -18.36 -2.85 18.09
CA GLU A 273 -18.65 -3.50 16.83
C GLU A 273 -17.35 -3.89 16.11
N PRO A 274 -17.25 -5.12 15.62
CA PRO A 274 -16.02 -5.63 15.07
C PRO A 274 -15.77 -5.11 13.67
N TRP A 275 -14.49 -4.89 13.39
CA TRP A 275 -13.94 -4.72 12.06
C TRP A 275 -12.91 -5.79 11.80
N GLY A 276 -12.88 -6.27 10.60
CA GLY A 276 -11.85 -7.21 10.19
C GLY A 276 -11.80 -7.38 8.70
N MET A 277 -10.64 -7.82 8.23
CA MET A 277 -10.47 -8.26 6.85
C MET A 277 -9.38 -9.32 6.78
N TYR A 278 -9.42 -10.11 5.72
CA TYR A 278 -8.28 -10.95 5.34
C TYR A 278 -7.94 -10.75 3.88
N SER A 279 -6.69 -11.05 3.56
CA SER A 279 -6.15 -11.13 2.21
C SER A 279 -5.43 -12.46 2.03
N LEU A 280 -5.78 -13.17 0.96
CA LEU A 280 -5.08 -14.36 0.48
C LEU A 280 -4.31 -13.98 -0.79
N VAL A 281 -3.00 -14.09 -0.76
CA VAL A 281 -2.11 -13.83 -1.89
C VAL A 281 -1.39 -15.11 -2.29
N LEU A 282 -1.57 -15.52 -3.55
CA LEU A 282 -0.86 -16.65 -4.15
C LEU A 282 0.05 -16.13 -5.25
N LYS A 283 1.30 -16.58 -5.25
CA LYS A 283 2.28 -16.24 -6.30
C LYS A 283 2.86 -17.51 -6.89
N HIS A 284 3.02 -17.53 -8.21
CA HIS A 284 3.63 -18.66 -8.90
C HIS A 284 4.44 -18.21 -10.13
N LYS A 285 5.60 -18.80 -10.30
CA LYS A 285 6.43 -18.67 -11.51
C LYS A 285 6.21 -19.86 -12.40
N PHE A 286 5.38 -19.73 -13.44
CA PHE A 286 5.18 -20.80 -14.42
C PHE A 286 6.45 -21.11 -15.21
N THR A 287 7.24 -20.09 -15.48
CA THR A 287 8.56 -20.18 -16.10
C THR A 287 9.48 -19.13 -15.51
N PRO A 288 10.79 -19.14 -15.79
CA PRO A 288 11.68 -18.04 -15.36
C PRO A 288 11.25 -16.64 -15.84
N LYS A 289 10.40 -16.59 -16.89
CA LYS A 289 9.90 -15.33 -17.49
C LYS A 289 8.44 -15.03 -17.20
N THR A 290 7.65 -16.02 -16.75
CA THR A 290 6.20 -15.86 -16.58
C THR A 290 5.84 -15.96 -15.11
N HIS A 291 5.30 -14.86 -14.57
CA HIS A 291 4.94 -14.71 -13.17
C HIS A 291 3.45 -14.46 -13.05
N PHE A 292 2.82 -15.13 -12.12
CA PHE A 292 1.40 -15.00 -11.83
C PHE A 292 1.18 -14.63 -10.36
N VAL A 293 0.20 -13.77 -10.12
CA VAL A 293 -0.29 -13.46 -8.79
C VAL A 293 -1.80 -13.51 -8.79
N PHE A 294 -2.35 -14.12 -7.78
CA PHE A 294 -3.76 -14.10 -7.44
C PHE A 294 -3.92 -13.51 -6.05
N GLN A 295 -4.89 -12.61 -5.90
CA GLN A 295 -5.28 -12.08 -4.60
C GLN A 295 -6.78 -12.13 -4.43
N HIS A 296 -7.23 -12.46 -3.22
CA HIS A 296 -8.61 -12.37 -2.78
C HIS A 296 -8.66 -11.70 -1.41
N ASP A 297 -9.50 -10.68 -1.31
CA ASP A 297 -9.76 -9.97 -0.07
C ASP A 297 -11.21 -10.06 0.32
N HIS A 298 -11.47 -10.06 1.64
CA HIS A 298 -12.80 -9.88 2.19
C HIS A 298 -12.71 -9.10 3.48
N GLY A 299 -13.51 -8.04 3.59
CA GLY A 299 -13.60 -7.19 4.77
C GLY A 299 -15.03 -7.02 5.26
N TYR A 300 -15.13 -6.72 6.54
CA TYR A 300 -16.37 -6.50 7.28
C TYR A 300 -16.19 -5.35 8.26
N ALA A 301 -17.22 -4.52 8.36
CA ALA A 301 -17.32 -3.45 9.34
C ALA A 301 -18.69 -3.47 10.01
N GLY A 302 -18.72 -3.64 11.34
CA GLY A 302 -19.93 -3.60 12.12
C GLY A 302 -20.33 -2.17 12.51
N GLY A 303 -21.62 -1.93 12.62
CA GLY A 303 -22.17 -0.72 13.23
C GLY A 303 -21.79 0.60 12.54
N VAL A 304 -21.55 0.60 11.23
CA VAL A 304 -21.22 1.81 10.49
C VAL A 304 -22.47 2.61 10.12
N LEU A 305 -22.37 3.93 10.14
CA LEU A 305 -23.46 4.82 9.78
C LEU A 305 -23.43 5.09 8.27
N LEU A 306 -24.37 4.51 7.52
CA LEU A 306 -24.53 4.72 6.09
C LEU A 306 -25.90 5.32 5.80
N ASN A 307 -25.95 6.44 5.10
CA ASN A 307 -27.20 7.15 4.76
C ASN A 307 -28.10 7.43 5.98
N GLY A 308 -27.49 7.72 7.14
CA GLY A 308 -28.25 7.99 8.36
C GLY A 308 -28.74 6.74 9.11
N VAL A 309 -28.42 5.54 8.64
CA VAL A 309 -28.78 4.26 9.25
C VAL A 309 -27.56 3.52 9.71
N THR A 310 -27.56 3.07 10.95
CA THR A 310 -26.48 2.19 11.48
C THR A 310 -26.70 0.79 10.94
N GLN A 311 -25.70 0.26 10.22
CA GLN A 311 -25.75 -1.07 9.61
C GLN A 311 -24.36 -1.67 9.48
N ASN A 312 -24.30 -2.93 9.08
CA ASN A 312 -23.04 -3.59 8.79
C ASN A 312 -22.67 -3.39 7.32
N ALA A 313 -21.39 -3.24 7.05
CA ALA A 313 -20.85 -3.13 5.70
C ALA A 313 -19.89 -4.27 5.38
N GLN A 314 -19.85 -4.67 4.13
CA GLN A 314 -18.94 -5.68 3.60
C GLN A 314 -18.36 -5.25 2.27
N TRP A 315 -17.13 -5.66 2.04
CA TRP A 315 -16.46 -5.53 0.75
C TRP A 315 -15.61 -6.76 0.47
N TYR A 316 -15.43 -7.08 -0.79
CA TYR A 316 -14.57 -8.18 -1.21
C TYR A 316 -14.18 -8.07 -2.66
N GLY A 317 -13.04 -8.65 -3.01
CA GLY A 317 -12.54 -8.57 -4.37
C GLY A 317 -11.50 -9.61 -4.71
N ILE A 318 -11.29 -9.73 -6.00
CA ILE A 318 -10.26 -10.58 -6.59
C ILE A 318 -9.47 -9.73 -7.57
N ASN A 319 -8.16 -9.87 -7.53
CA ASN A 319 -7.31 -9.42 -8.62
C ASN A 319 -6.35 -10.52 -9.05
N MET A 320 -6.00 -10.51 -10.32
CA MET A 320 -5.03 -11.41 -10.92
C MET A 320 -4.04 -10.61 -11.75
N HIS A 321 -2.77 -10.94 -11.60
CA HIS A 321 -1.70 -10.33 -12.35
C HIS A 321 -0.95 -11.40 -13.13
N LEU A 322 -0.68 -11.14 -14.39
CA LEU A 322 0.18 -11.95 -15.22
C LEU A 322 1.28 -11.07 -15.81
N TYR A 323 2.52 -11.42 -15.54
CA TYR A 323 3.70 -10.71 -16.01
C TYR A 323 4.55 -11.60 -16.90
N TYR A 324 5.16 -11.01 -17.91
CA TYR A 324 6.08 -11.69 -18.80
C TYR A 324 7.32 -10.83 -19.08
N ASP A 325 8.49 -11.39 -18.80
CA ASP A 325 9.78 -10.74 -19.04
C ASP A 325 10.20 -10.97 -20.48
N LEU A 326 9.99 -9.96 -21.34
CA LEU A 326 10.42 -9.98 -22.75
C LEU A 326 11.93 -10.02 -22.84
N THR A 327 12.58 -9.09 -22.14
CA THR A 327 14.03 -9.00 -21.97
C THR A 327 14.37 -8.70 -20.50
N PRO A 328 15.63 -8.70 -20.08
CA PRO A 328 16.00 -8.27 -18.72
C PRO A 328 15.63 -6.81 -18.39
N GLU A 329 15.38 -5.99 -19.43
CA GLU A 329 15.07 -4.57 -19.30
C GLU A 329 13.58 -4.26 -19.51
N VAL A 330 12.82 -5.16 -20.15
CA VAL A 330 11.43 -4.92 -20.54
C VAL A 330 10.54 -6.06 -20.08
N SER A 331 9.57 -5.75 -19.25
CA SER A 331 8.51 -6.66 -18.83
C SER A 331 7.16 -6.10 -19.25
N ILE A 332 6.24 -6.96 -19.63
CA ILE A 332 4.83 -6.63 -19.89
C ILE A 332 3.94 -7.26 -18.83
N GLY A 333 2.82 -6.65 -18.56
CA GLY A 333 1.89 -7.16 -17.56
C GLY A 333 0.44 -6.83 -17.85
N VAL A 334 -0.43 -7.68 -17.32
CA VAL A 334 -1.88 -7.48 -17.30
C VAL A 334 -2.38 -7.73 -15.89
N ARG A 335 -3.24 -6.86 -15.39
CA ARG A 335 -4.00 -7.02 -14.15
C ARG A 335 -5.48 -6.99 -14.46
N THR A 336 -6.23 -7.96 -13.95
CA THR A 336 -7.70 -8.02 -14.02
C THR A 336 -8.25 -7.97 -12.62
N GLU A 337 -9.36 -7.26 -12.43
CA GLU A 337 -9.90 -6.95 -11.11
C GLU A 337 -11.43 -7.05 -11.10
N TRP A 338 -11.94 -7.56 -10.01
CA TRP A 338 -13.31 -7.40 -9.58
C TRP A 338 -13.32 -7.04 -8.11
N PHE A 339 -14.07 -6.00 -7.75
CA PHE A 339 -14.23 -5.55 -6.37
C PHE A 339 -15.69 -5.20 -6.12
N ARG A 340 -16.28 -5.76 -5.10
CA ARG A 340 -17.62 -5.42 -4.65
C ARG A 340 -17.56 -4.60 -3.37
N ASP A 341 -18.04 -3.37 -3.46
CA ASP A 341 -18.42 -2.56 -2.32
C ASP A 341 -19.94 -2.76 -2.10
N ARG A 342 -20.26 -3.78 -1.31
CA ARG A 342 -21.63 -4.28 -1.18
C ARG A 342 -22.60 -3.21 -0.68
N ASP A 343 -22.12 -2.32 0.18
CA ASP A 343 -22.96 -1.38 0.93
C ASP A 343 -22.62 0.09 0.60
N GLY A 344 -21.69 0.33 -0.34
CA GLY A 344 -21.25 1.69 -0.73
C GLY A 344 -20.41 2.38 0.34
N PHE A 345 -19.59 1.60 1.03
CA PHE A 345 -18.88 2.02 2.22
C PHE A 345 -17.40 2.34 1.95
N ARG A 346 -16.81 1.73 0.94
CA ARG A 346 -15.35 1.78 0.70
C ARG A 346 -14.95 2.67 -0.45
N VAL A 347 -15.66 2.61 -1.59
CA VAL A 347 -15.24 3.25 -2.83
C VAL A 347 -15.87 4.62 -2.98
N PHE A 348 -15.06 5.65 -3.09
CA PHE A 348 -15.48 7.03 -3.29
C PHE A 348 -15.03 7.57 -4.64
N SER A 349 -15.83 8.45 -5.23
CA SER A 349 -15.52 9.14 -6.47
C SER A 349 -15.87 10.63 -6.37
N PRO A 350 -14.91 11.56 -6.53
CA PRO A 350 -13.46 11.31 -6.52
C PRO A 350 -12.93 10.99 -5.12
N ALA A 351 -12.02 10.05 -5.04
CA ALA A 351 -11.46 9.62 -3.75
C ALA A 351 -10.67 10.74 -3.05
N ARG A 352 -9.88 11.53 -3.79
CA ARG A 352 -9.15 12.67 -3.24
C ARG A 352 -10.07 13.73 -2.65
N VAL A 353 -11.21 13.98 -3.27
CA VAL A 353 -12.19 14.94 -2.74
C VAL A 353 -12.76 14.42 -1.42
N ALA A 354 -13.07 13.13 -1.33
CA ALA A 354 -13.47 12.51 -0.07
C ALA A 354 -12.40 12.66 1.01
N ALA A 355 -11.16 12.40 0.70
CA ALA A 355 -10.04 12.54 1.63
C ALA A 355 -9.75 14.01 2.00
N ALA A 356 -9.83 14.93 1.05
CA ALA A 356 -9.46 16.33 1.23
C ALA A 356 -10.53 17.18 1.92
N THR A 357 -11.80 16.97 1.59
CA THR A 357 -12.89 17.83 2.09
C THR A 357 -13.18 17.57 3.54
N ASN A 358 -12.86 16.41 3.99
CA ASN A 358 -13.09 16.09 5.35
C ASN A 358 -12.21 14.97 5.86
N ASN A 359 -11.02 15.34 6.22
CA ASN A 359 -10.21 14.50 7.06
C ASN A 359 -10.95 14.05 8.33
N GLN A 360 -12.08 14.67 8.65
CA GLN A 360 -12.98 14.22 9.71
C GLN A 360 -14.05 13.27 9.20
N ASN A 361 -14.38 13.32 7.92
CA ASN A 361 -15.46 12.57 7.29
C ASN A 361 -14.95 11.67 6.16
N PHE A 362 -13.71 11.38 6.13
CA PHE A 362 -13.25 10.14 5.56
C PHE A 362 -13.87 8.98 6.36
N SER A 363 -14.92 9.26 6.97
CA SER A 363 -15.65 8.39 7.83
C SER A 363 -16.90 8.02 7.10
N TYR A 364 -17.00 6.91 6.98
CA TYR A 364 -18.02 5.94 7.15
C TYR A 364 -19.37 6.44 7.65
N ALA A 365 -19.42 7.62 8.19
CA ALA A 365 -20.61 8.17 8.77
C ALA A 365 -21.46 8.89 7.78
N LEU A 366 -20.96 9.14 6.59
CA LEU A 366 -21.63 10.05 5.70
C LEU A 366 -21.91 9.32 4.40
N GLY A 367 -23.16 9.01 4.24
CA GLY A 367 -23.67 8.51 2.98
C GLY A 367 -23.32 9.43 1.80
N PRO A 368 -23.57 8.98 0.58
CA PRO A 368 -23.12 9.62 -0.68
C PRO A 368 -23.46 11.10 -0.83
N ASN A 369 -24.36 11.62 -0.01
CA ASN A 369 -24.81 13.02 -0.10
C ASN A 369 -24.12 13.98 0.88
N GLN A 370 -23.18 13.51 1.68
CA GLN A 370 -22.62 14.31 2.78
C GLN A 370 -21.11 14.55 2.68
N VAL A 371 -20.45 13.94 1.74
CA VAL A 371 -19.06 14.25 1.43
C VAL A 371 -19.07 15.25 0.29
N ASN A 372 -18.71 16.48 0.55
CA ASN A 372 -18.78 17.59 -0.40
C ASN A 372 -18.28 17.17 -1.80
N ASN A 373 -19.21 16.96 -2.72
CA ASN A 373 -18.98 16.59 -4.10
C ASN A 373 -18.31 15.23 -4.38
N SER A 374 -18.14 14.37 -3.39
CA SER A 374 -17.74 12.99 -3.60
C SER A 374 -18.93 12.05 -3.38
N THR A 375 -19.00 10.99 -4.16
CA THR A 375 -20.11 10.03 -4.12
C THR A 375 -19.61 8.61 -3.93
N SER A 376 -20.43 7.79 -3.30
CA SER A 376 -20.27 6.34 -3.22
C SER A 376 -21.62 5.66 -3.44
N ALA A 377 -21.63 4.42 -3.82
CA ALA A 377 -22.83 3.60 -3.92
C ALA A 377 -22.49 2.11 -3.78
N PRO A 378 -23.44 1.27 -3.35
CA PRO A 378 -23.31 -0.17 -3.48
C PRO A 378 -23.07 -0.55 -4.94
N ALA A 379 -21.93 -1.15 -5.25
CA ALA A 379 -21.57 -1.43 -6.64
C ALA A 379 -20.52 -2.55 -6.77
N ASP A 380 -20.52 -3.15 -7.95
CA ASP A 380 -19.42 -3.95 -8.48
C ASP A 380 -18.51 -3.07 -9.33
N TYR A 381 -17.21 -3.17 -9.10
CA TYR A 381 -16.18 -2.48 -9.86
C TYR A 381 -15.34 -3.52 -10.59
N TYR A 382 -15.19 -3.33 -11.89
CA TYR A 382 -14.36 -4.17 -12.75
C TYR A 382 -13.26 -3.31 -13.35
N ALA A 383 -12.05 -3.83 -13.38
CA ALA A 383 -10.97 -3.15 -14.08
C ALA A 383 -10.04 -4.13 -14.79
N ILE A 384 -9.47 -3.66 -15.89
CA ILE A 384 -8.36 -4.30 -16.57
C ILE A 384 -7.28 -3.27 -16.81
N THR A 385 -6.04 -3.60 -16.43
CA THR A 385 -4.87 -2.76 -16.66
C THR A 385 -3.84 -3.56 -17.43
N ALA A 386 -3.31 -3.00 -18.51
CA ALA A 386 -2.17 -3.55 -19.24
C ALA A 386 -1.07 -2.51 -19.31
N GLY A 387 0.19 -2.96 -19.27
CA GLY A 387 1.31 -2.02 -19.29
C GLY A 387 2.66 -2.67 -19.48
N ILE A 388 3.64 -1.80 -19.57
CA ILE A 388 5.05 -2.14 -19.76
C ILE A 388 5.83 -1.55 -18.59
N ASN A 389 6.80 -2.31 -18.08
CA ASN A 389 7.83 -1.82 -17.16
C ASN A 389 9.17 -1.86 -17.91
N TRP A 390 9.71 -0.68 -18.22
CA TRP A 390 10.90 -0.53 -19.02
C TRP A 390 12.02 0.14 -18.23
N LYS A 391 13.10 -0.61 -17.96
CA LYS A 391 14.34 -0.12 -17.36
C LYS A 391 15.14 0.67 -18.39
N ALA A 392 14.66 1.89 -18.68
CA ALA A 392 15.08 2.70 -19.82
C ALA A 392 16.58 3.01 -19.82
N ALA A 393 17.16 3.30 -18.66
CA ALA A 393 18.57 3.63 -18.55
C ALA A 393 19.50 2.51 -19.05
N LYS A 394 19.17 1.25 -18.79
CA LYS A 394 19.95 0.09 -19.26
C LYS A 394 19.88 -0.04 -20.76
N THR A 395 18.70 0.08 -21.35
CA THR A 395 18.49 0.00 -22.80
C THR A 395 19.18 1.16 -23.52
N LEU A 396 19.10 2.37 -22.96
CA LEU A 396 19.69 3.58 -23.53
C LEU A 396 21.19 3.71 -23.21
N LYS A 397 21.76 2.76 -22.48
CA LYS A 397 23.16 2.73 -22.04
C LYS A 397 23.60 4.04 -21.35
N ILE A 398 22.72 4.56 -20.50
CA ILE A 398 23.01 5.75 -19.70
C ILE A 398 23.96 5.33 -18.58
N ASP A 399 25.21 5.77 -18.64
CA ASP A 399 26.24 5.43 -17.65
C ASP A 399 26.29 6.39 -16.46
N TRP A 400 25.22 7.11 -16.22
CA TRP A 400 25.08 7.94 -15.04
C TRP A 400 24.46 7.12 -13.91
N LYS A 401 25.23 6.80 -12.88
CA LYS A 401 24.85 5.89 -11.78
C LYS A 401 23.47 6.15 -11.18
N PRO A 402 23.05 7.40 -10.88
CA PRO A 402 21.71 7.64 -10.32
C PRO A 402 20.56 7.21 -11.26
N MET A 403 20.79 7.23 -12.57
CA MET A 403 19.77 6.86 -13.56
C MET A 403 19.73 5.37 -13.90
N GLN A 404 20.67 4.55 -13.42
CA GLN A 404 20.74 3.12 -13.82
C GLN A 404 19.49 2.30 -13.46
N GLN A 405 18.69 2.74 -12.49
CA GLN A 405 17.44 2.09 -12.08
C GLN A 405 16.20 2.84 -12.55
N PHE A 406 16.36 3.81 -13.45
CA PHE A 406 15.25 4.58 -13.98
C PHE A 406 14.30 3.71 -14.80
N ASN A 407 13.04 3.70 -14.39
CA ASN A 407 11.97 2.98 -15.04
C ASN A 407 10.96 3.93 -15.67
N VAL A 408 10.43 3.53 -16.82
CA VAL A 408 9.32 4.18 -17.54
C VAL A 408 8.19 3.17 -17.66
N ARG A 409 6.97 3.55 -17.25
CA ARG A 409 5.85 2.64 -17.20
C ARG A 409 4.63 3.20 -17.93
N PRO A 410 4.48 2.99 -19.25
CA PRO A 410 3.24 3.25 -19.96
C PRO A 410 2.19 2.18 -19.61
N ASN A 411 0.97 2.62 -19.31
CA ASN A 411 -0.13 1.75 -18.96
C ASN A 411 -1.44 2.22 -19.62
N VAL A 412 -2.37 1.29 -19.80
CA VAL A 412 -3.77 1.55 -20.12
C VAL A 412 -4.63 0.82 -19.10
N ARG A 413 -5.60 1.53 -18.54
CA ARG A 413 -6.60 1.00 -17.61
C ARG A 413 -8.00 1.26 -18.16
N TYR A 414 -8.84 0.25 -18.09
CA TYR A 414 -10.29 0.37 -18.29
C TYR A 414 -10.98 0.04 -16.99
N ASP A 415 -11.90 0.92 -16.55
CA ASP A 415 -12.77 0.72 -15.40
C ASP A 415 -14.21 0.66 -15.85
N ASN A 416 -15.01 -0.19 -15.20
CA ASN A 416 -16.46 -0.25 -15.32
C ASN A 416 -17.09 -0.44 -13.95
N VAL A 417 -18.23 0.21 -13.72
CA VAL A 417 -19.03 0.07 -12.49
C VAL A 417 -20.43 -0.43 -12.83
N ASP A 418 -20.90 -1.37 -12.03
CA ASP A 418 -22.28 -1.86 -12.07
C ASP A 418 -22.93 -1.66 -10.69
N ALA A 419 -23.85 -0.70 -10.62
CA ALA A 419 -24.51 -0.34 -9.38
C ALA A 419 -25.47 -1.44 -8.94
N LEU A 420 -25.45 -1.76 -7.66
CA LEU A 420 -26.34 -2.76 -7.06
C LEU A 420 -27.70 -2.18 -6.73
N HIS A 421 -28.69 -3.05 -6.52
CA HIS A 421 -30.03 -2.70 -6.05
C HIS A 421 -30.78 -1.70 -6.95
N GLY A 422 -30.48 -1.66 -8.25
CA GLY A 422 -31.15 -0.78 -9.20
C GLY A 422 -30.76 0.71 -9.08
N ALA A 423 -29.71 1.02 -8.32
CA ALA A 423 -29.21 2.38 -8.21
C ALA A 423 -28.59 2.89 -9.53
N VAL A 424 -28.69 4.18 -9.77
CA VAL A 424 -27.97 4.84 -10.87
C VAL A 424 -26.72 5.48 -10.30
N TYR A 425 -25.56 4.91 -10.63
CA TYR A 425 -24.27 5.42 -10.18
C TYR A 425 -23.31 5.58 -11.36
N ARG A 426 -22.76 6.77 -11.51
CA ARG A 426 -21.96 7.17 -12.66
C ARG A 426 -20.72 7.95 -12.21
N PRO A 427 -19.74 7.26 -11.62
CA PRO A 427 -18.60 7.91 -10.96
C PRO A 427 -17.55 8.50 -11.92
N TYR A 428 -17.66 8.24 -13.22
CA TYR A 428 -16.68 8.66 -14.22
C TYR A 428 -17.27 9.76 -15.11
N ASN A 429 -17.39 10.98 -14.54
CA ASN A 429 -17.94 12.15 -15.25
C ASN A 429 -19.32 11.88 -15.90
N GLY A 430 -20.20 11.24 -15.14
CA GLY A 430 -21.55 10.88 -15.64
C GLY A 430 -21.63 9.58 -16.44
N HIS A 431 -20.52 8.88 -16.61
CA HIS A 431 -20.43 7.56 -17.24
C HIS A 431 -20.22 6.45 -16.20
N LYS A 432 -20.54 5.22 -16.59
CA LYS A 432 -20.29 4.02 -15.80
C LYS A 432 -18.93 3.37 -16.08
N ASP A 433 -18.22 3.88 -17.06
CA ASP A 433 -16.93 3.36 -17.50
C ASP A 433 -15.98 4.49 -17.88
N GLN A 434 -14.69 4.19 -17.86
CA GLN A 434 -13.63 5.07 -18.32
C GLN A 434 -12.45 4.31 -18.90
N VAL A 435 -11.66 4.98 -19.72
CA VAL A 435 -10.34 4.56 -20.15
C VAL A 435 -9.34 5.59 -19.66
N VAL A 436 -8.29 5.13 -18.98
CA VAL A 436 -7.18 5.96 -18.51
C VAL A 436 -5.89 5.46 -19.13
N LEU A 437 -5.27 6.28 -19.96
CA LEU A 437 -3.89 6.09 -20.41
C LEU A 437 -2.97 6.76 -19.41
N SER A 438 -1.85 6.14 -19.08
CA SER A 438 -0.92 6.71 -18.13
C SER A 438 0.54 6.44 -18.50
N LEU A 439 1.39 7.36 -18.10
CA LEU A 439 2.84 7.24 -18.20
C LEU A 439 3.44 7.76 -16.92
N ASP A 440 4.23 6.94 -16.24
CA ASP A 440 5.00 7.39 -15.10
C ASP A 440 6.48 7.04 -15.18
N PHE A 441 7.24 7.75 -14.39
CA PHE A 441 8.68 7.65 -14.28
C PHE A 441 9.03 7.36 -12.83
N MET A 442 9.89 6.38 -12.61
CA MET A 442 10.30 5.97 -11.28
C MET A 442 11.83 5.90 -11.23
N LEU A 443 12.41 6.62 -10.29
CA LEU A 443 13.86 6.73 -10.07
C LEU A 443 14.20 6.40 -8.62
N PRO A 444 14.60 5.17 -8.30
CA PRO A 444 15.19 4.83 -7.01
C PRO A 444 16.63 5.37 -6.90
N PHE A 445 17.06 5.75 -5.71
CA PHE A 445 18.41 6.27 -5.44
C PHE A 445 18.93 5.88 -4.04
#